data_01d7a2a7c98908b5f3665b82497f0e53
#
_entry.id   01d7a2a7c98908b5f3665b82497f0e53
#
_cell.length_a   1.000
_cell.length_b   1.000
_cell.length_c   1.000
_cell.angle_alpha   90.00
_cell.angle_beta   90.00
_cell.angle_gamma   90.00
#
_symmetry.space_group_name_H-M   'P 1'
#
loop_
_entity.id
_entity.type
_entity.pdbx_description
1 polymer ?
#
loop_
_entity_poly.entity_id
_entity_poly.type
_entity_poly.pdbx_seq_one_letter_code
_entity_poly.pdbx_strand_id
1 'polypeptide(L)'
;MLTNTESNEKLVVLYATDTMADWEYGYLTAGLGMAGGAIRLVTAGETAAEVDTMGGLHVRPDAALADLDPDDIAMLVLPGADTWAEGHEQVLALASRLAASGTPIAAICGGTLGLARVGLLDERRHTSNAPDFLGMADGYVGAAHYSDERAVVDDGVITAGATAPLEFAKAVFEALGALPQPVIDAWYGLYTTGERRYFDALVGAE
;
A
#
# COMPACT_ATOMS: atom_id res chain seq x y z
N MET A 1 -14.49 18.32 1.41
CA MET A 1 -13.51 18.46 2.50
C MET A 1 -13.87 17.46 3.58
N LEU A 2 -13.12 16.37 3.71
CA LEU A 2 -13.17 15.50 4.89
C LEU A 2 -12.37 16.21 5.97
N THR A 3 -12.97 17.19 6.64
CA THR A 3 -12.35 17.86 7.78
C THR A 3 -12.41 16.92 8.97
N ASN A 4 -11.25 16.57 9.51
CA ASN A 4 -11.09 15.83 10.75
C ASN A 4 -11.62 16.67 11.91
N THR A 5 -12.90 16.51 12.24
CA THR A 5 -13.52 17.09 13.43
C THR A 5 -13.42 16.06 14.56
N GLU A 6 -12.38 16.21 15.40
CA GLU A 6 -12.27 15.60 16.74
C GLU A 6 -11.81 14.13 16.88
N SER A 7 -11.20 13.48 15.90
CA SER A 7 -10.44 12.25 16.18
C SER A 7 -8.99 12.42 15.72
N ASN A 8 -8.04 12.03 16.57
CA ASN A 8 -6.61 11.92 16.25
C ASN A 8 -6.35 10.69 15.33
N GLU A 9 -7.34 10.36 14.48
CA GLU A 9 -7.30 9.25 13.53
C GLU A 9 -6.38 9.60 12.38
N LYS A 10 -5.41 8.73 12.14
CA LYS A 10 -4.51 8.82 10.99
C LYS A 10 -5.09 8.06 9.81
N LEU A 11 -4.95 8.62 8.61
CA LEU A 11 -5.49 8.03 7.39
C LEU A 11 -4.48 7.08 6.75
N VAL A 12 -4.90 5.86 6.46
CA VAL A 12 -4.24 5.02 5.46
C VAL A 12 -5.02 5.18 4.16
N VAL A 13 -4.38 5.78 3.17
CA VAL A 13 -5.01 6.09 1.88
C VAL A 13 -4.68 4.98 0.90
N LEU A 14 -5.68 4.19 0.50
CA LEU A 14 -5.59 3.25 -0.62
C LEU A 14 -5.96 3.98 -1.90
N TYR A 15 -5.01 4.09 -2.82
CA TYR A 15 -5.26 4.71 -4.12
C TYR A 15 -6.17 3.82 -4.95
N ALA A 16 -7.32 4.36 -5.36
CA ALA A 16 -8.28 3.69 -6.21
C ALA A 16 -8.11 4.14 -7.66
N THR A 17 -7.88 3.18 -8.54
CA THR A 17 -7.73 3.41 -9.99
C THR A 17 -8.34 2.24 -10.77
N ASP A 18 -8.67 2.48 -12.03
CA ASP A 18 -9.15 1.42 -12.90
C ASP A 18 -8.16 0.26 -12.99
N THR A 19 -8.67 -0.94 -13.09
CA THR A 19 -7.92 -2.21 -13.15
C THR A 19 -7.07 -2.51 -11.92
N MET A 20 -7.28 -1.82 -10.78
CA MET A 20 -6.57 -2.18 -9.55
C MET A 20 -6.83 -3.63 -9.16
N ALA A 21 -5.78 -4.37 -8.78
CA ALA A 21 -5.82 -5.81 -8.60
C ALA A 21 -6.40 -6.20 -7.23
N ASP A 22 -7.57 -6.80 -7.20
CA ASP A 22 -8.37 -7.10 -6.00
C ASP A 22 -7.62 -7.92 -4.96
N TRP A 23 -6.82 -8.90 -5.38
CA TRP A 23 -6.07 -9.78 -4.47
C TRP A 23 -4.89 -9.11 -3.77
N GLU A 24 -4.46 -7.92 -4.21
CA GLU A 24 -3.26 -7.27 -3.67
C GLU A 24 -3.54 -6.51 -2.38
N TYR A 25 -4.74 -5.96 -2.24
CA TYR A 25 -5.12 -5.15 -1.08
C TYR A 25 -6.14 -5.83 -0.15
N GLY A 26 -6.71 -6.97 -0.54
CA GLY A 26 -7.75 -7.64 0.24
C GLY A 26 -7.31 -8.01 1.67
N TYR A 27 -6.11 -8.57 1.82
CA TYR A 27 -5.55 -8.89 3.13
C TYR A 27 -5.24 -7.63 3.96
N LEU A 28 -4.71 -6.60 3.31
CA LEU A 28 -4.42 -5.32 3.95
C LEU A 28 -5.68 -4.65 4.47
N THR A 29 -6.69 -4.50 3.63
CA THR A 29 -7.93 -3.79 3.99
C THR A 29 -8.68 -4.51 5.11
N ALA A 30 -8.78 -5.84 5.02
CA ALA A 30 -9.41 -6.65 6.06
C ALA A 30 -8.63 -6.59 7.39
N GLY A 31 -7.30 -6.66 7.33
CA GLY A 31 -6.44 -6.60 8.52
C GLY A 31 -6.45 -5.23 9.19
N LEU A 32 -6.47 -4.13 8.44
CA LEU A 32 -6.61 -2.79 9.01
C LEU A 32 -7.94 -2.61 9.75
N GLY A 33 -9.01 -3.29 9.31
CA GLY A 33 -10.28 -3.33 10.03
C GLY A 33 -10.18 -3.94 11.43
N MET A 34 -9.14 -4.76 11.71
CA MET A 34 -8.87 -5.32 13.04
C MET A 34 -8.13 -4.33 13.97
N ALA A 35 -7.53 -3.27 13.44
CA ALA A 35 -6.64 -2.37 14.19
C ALA A 35 -7.39 -1.45 15.18
N GLY A 36 -8.72 -1.38 15.12
CA GLY A 36 -9.51 -0.44 15.95
C GLY A 36 -9.32 1.03 15.54
N GLY A 37 -9.97 1.95 16.24
CA GLY A 37 -10.21 3.33 15.83
C GLY A 37 -9.01 4.30 15.78
N ALA A 38 -7.76 3.85 15.86
CA ALA A 38 -6.59 4.72 15.73
C ALA A 38 -6.18 4.98 14.26
N ILE A 39 -6.58 4.08 13.35
CA ILE A 39 -6.27 4.10 11.92
C ILE A 39 -7.57 3.99 11.14
N ARG A 40 -7.78 4.89 10.18
CA ARG A 40 -8.90 4.82 9.25
C ARG A 40 -8.41 4.58 7.84
N LEU A 41 -8.89 3.49 7.22
CA LEU A 41 -8.71 3.27 5.80
C LEU A 41 -9.64 4.19 5.02
N VAL A 42 -9.10 4.87 4.02
CA VAL A 42 -9.83 5.73 3.08
C VAL A 42 -9.39 5.36 1.66
N THR A 43 -10.34 5.19 0.77
CA THR A 43 -10.05 5.05 -0.65
C THR A 43 -10.04 6.43 -1.32
N ALA A 44 -9.02 6.72 -2.13
CA ALA A 44 -8.96 7.99 -2.86
C ALA A 44 -8.51 7.77 -4.30
N GLY A 45 -9.22 8.38 -5.24
CA GLY A 45 -8.88 8.36 -6.65
C GLY A 45 -8.38 9.73 -7.14
N GLU A 46 -7.92 9.81 -8.38
CA GLU A 46 -7.62 11.09 -9.06
C GLU A 46 -8.84 12.02 -8.98
N THR A 47 -10.02 11.41 -9.07
CA THR A 47 -11.31 12.04 -8.81
C THR A 47 -12.14 11.14 -7.89
N ALA A 48 -13.32 11.60 -7.45
CA ALA A 48 -14.27 10.76 -6.71
C ALA A 48 -15.21 9.96 -7.65
N ALA A 49 -14.87 9.81 -8.92
CA ALA A 49 -15.58 8.95 -9.86
C ALA A 49 -15.34 7.49 -9.53
N GLU A 50 -16.35 6.64 -9.84
CA GLU A 50 -16.25 5.19 -9.71
C GLU A 50 -15.16 4.64 -10.62
N VAL A 51 -14.44 3.64 -10.17
CA VAL A 51 -13.42 2.88 -10.90
C VAL A 51 -13.78 1.41 -10.91
N ASP A 52 -13.38 0.70 -11.96
CA ASP A 52 -13.59 -0.73 -12.11
C ASP A 52 -12.31 -1.48 -11.75
N THR A 53 -12.39 -2.40 -10.78
CA THR A 53 -11.24 -3.24 -10.43
C THR A 53 -10.95 -4.28 -11.52
N MET A 54 -9.80 -4.93 -11.44
CA MET A 54 -9.43 -6.03 -12.35
C MET A 54 -10.44 -7.19 -12.29
N GLY A 55 -11.04 -7.45 -11.12
CA GLY A 55 -12.09 -8.45 -10.93
C GLY A 55 -13.49 -7.99 -11.34
N GLY A 56 -13.65 -6.73 -11.78
CA GLY A 56 -14.94 -6.15 -12.20
C GLY A 56 -15.80 -5.66 -11.02
N LEU A 57 -15.21 -5.39 -9.87
CA LEU A 57 -15.91 -4.69 -8.80
C LEU A 57 -15.95 -3.19 -9.09
N HIS A 58 -17.10 -2.58 -8.85
CA HIS A 58 -17.26 -1.13 -8.94
C HIS A 58 -16.92 -0.50 -7.59
N VAL A 59 -15.85 0.28 -7.55
CA VAL A 59 -15.38 0.97 -6.34
C VAL A 59 -15.56 2.46 -6.51
N ARG A 60 -16.36 3.05 -5.63
CA ARG A 60 -16.47 4.51 -5.54
C ARG A 60 -15.52 5.00 -4.47
N PRO A 61 -14.48 5.78 -4.81
CA PRO A 61 -13.57 6.35 -3.83
C PRO A 61 -14.29 7.23 -2.82
N ASP A 62 -13.84 7.21 -1.57
CA ASP A 62 -14.35 8.07 -0.49
C ASP A 62 -14.06 9.55 -0.76
N ALA A 63 -12.95 9.84 -1.47
CA ALA A 63 -12.51 11.20 -1.78
C ALA A 63 -11.75 11.26 -3.11
N ALA A 64 -11.62 12.47 -3.66
CA ALA A 64 -10.56 12.76 -4.62
C ALA A 64 -9.25 13.06 -3.87
N LEU A 65 -8.10 12.73 -4.47
CA LEU A 65 -6.78 13.02 -3.90
C LEU A 65 -6.62 14.51 -3.52
N ALA A 66 -7.17 15.41 -4.33
CA ALA A 66 -7.11 16.85 -4.10
C ALA A 66 -7.90 17.32 -2.86
N ASP A 67 -8.79 16.50 -2.33
CA ASP A 67 -9.60 16.81 -1.14
C ASP A 67 -8.94 16.35 0.17
N LEU A 68 -7.83 15.60 0.08
CA LEU A 68 -7.09 15.10 1.24
C LEU A 68 -6.10 16.14 1.74
N ASP A 69 -5.97 16.26 3.07
CA ASP A 69 -4.86 16.97 3.69
C ASP A 69 -3.68 15.98 3.85
N PRO A 70 -2.53 16.20 3.21
CA PRO A 70 -1.38 15.33 3.35
C PRO A 70 -0.87 15.18 4.79
N ASP A 71 -1.11 16.15 5.66
CA ASP A 71 -0.69 16.09 7.06
C ASP A 71 -1.52 15.10 7.90
N ASP A 72 -2.71 14.72 7.41
CA ASP A 72 -3.56 13.69 8.02
C ASP A 72 -3.17 12.26 7.57
N ILE A 73 -2.35 12.12 6.52
CA ILE A 73 -1.99 10.82 5.94
C ILE A 73 -0.88 10.16 6.77
N ALA A 74 -1.18 8.97 7.29
CA ALA A 74 -0.19 8.10 7.93
C ALA A 74 0.55 7.21 6.94
N MET A 75 -0.09 6.82 5.85
CA MET A 75 0.51 6.01 4.79
C MET A 75 -0.30 6.13 3.50
N LEU A 76 0.39 6.19 2.36
CA LEU A 76 -0.19 6.05 1.03
C LEU A 76 0.08 4.63 0.50
N VAL A 77 -0.96 3.95 0.02
CA VAL A 77 -0.90 2.59 -0.52
C VAL A 77 -1.24 2.62 -2.01
N LEU A 78 -0.33 2.11 -2.83
CA LEU A 78 -0.45 2.04 -4.29
C LEU A 78 -0.59 0.58 -4.74
N PRO A 79 -1.79 0.10 -5.09
CA PRO A 79 -2.01 -1.25 -5.60
C PRO A 79 -1.49 -1.38 -7.04
N GLY A 80 -1.33 -2.59 -7.53
CA GLY A 80 -1.11 -2.84 -8.94
C GLY A 80 -2.36 -2.55 -9.77
N ALA A 81 -2.12 -2.11 -10.99
CA ALA A 81 -3.12 -1.89 -12.02
C ALA A 81 -2.43 -1.95 -13.40
N ASP A 82 -3.19 -2.10 -14.46
CA ASP A 82 -2.64 -2.12 -15.83
C ASP A 82 -2.25 -0.72 -16.33
N THR A 83 -2.63 0.32 -15.60
CA THR A 83 -2.52 1.72 -16.03
C THR A 83 -1.21 2.41 -15.63
N TRP A 84 -0.36 1.80 -14.82
CA TRP A 84 0.82 2.45 -14.21
C TRP A 84 1.93 2.90 -15.18
N ALA A 85 1.89 2.50 -16.45
CA ALA A 85 2.86 2.94 -17.44
C ALA A 85 2.73 4.44 -17.78
N GLU A 86 1.52 5.00 -17.69
CA GLU A 86 1.20 6.39 -18.02
C GLU A 86 0.23 6.99 -16.99
N GLY A 87 0.03 8.30 -17.00
CA GLY A 87 -0.90 8.99 -16.08
C GLY A 87 -0.45 8.96 -14.63
N HIS A 88 -1.40 9.07 -13.71
CA HIS A 88 -1.19 9.02 -12.25
C HIS A 88 -0.37 10.20 -11.69
N GLU A 89 -0.30 11.31 -12.39
CA GLU A 89 0.55 12.47 -12.01
C GLU A 89 0.21 13.01 -10.63
N GLN A 90 -1.08 13.05 -10.25
CA GLN A 90 -1.49 13.60 -8.96
C GLN A 90 -1.05 12.70 -7.80
N VAL A 91 -1.30 11.38 -7.90
CA VAL A 91 -0.90 10.45 -6.84
C VAL A 91 0.62 10.31 -6.76
N LEU A 92 1.34 10.36 -7.89
CA LEU A 92 2.80 10.30 -7.90
C LEU A 92 3.44 11.58 -7.32
N ALA A 93 2.85 12.74 -7.59
CA ALA A 93 3.26 13.99 -6.94
C ALA A 93 2.98 13.95 -5.43
N LEU A 94 1.84 13.40 -5.01
CA LEU A 94 1.53 13.18 -3.59
C LEU A 94 2.53 12.22 -2.95
N ALA A 95 2.85 11.09 -3.59
CA ALA A 95 3.84 10.12 -3.12
C ALA A 95 5.21 10.78 -2.90
N SER A 96 5.69 11.57 -3.87
CA SER A 96 6.96 12.28 -3.76
C SER A 96 6.97 13.28 -2.60
N ARG A 97 5.86 14.00 -2.39
CA ARG A 97 5.69 14.95 -1.28
C ARG A 97 5.68 14.25 0.08
N LEU A 98 4.94 13.12 0.19
CA LEU A 98 4.86 12.32 1.42
C LEU A 98 6.21 11.70 1.76
N ALA A 99 6.93 11.14 0.78
CA ALA A 99 8.28 10.64 0.99
C ALA A 99 9.23 11.73 1.52
N ALA A 100 9.18 12.93 0.96
CA ALA A 100 10.01 14.05 1.40
C ALA A 100 9.68 14.51 2.82
N SER A 101 8.45 14.31 3.31
CA SER A 101 8.04 14.59 4.69
C SER A 101 8.26 13.43 5.66
N GLY A 102 8.74 12.27 5.17
CA GLY A 102 8.95 11.06 5.98
C GLY A 102 7.68 10.26 6.22
N THR A 103 6.58 10.56 5.53
CA THR A 103 5.36 9.76 5.58
C THR A 103 5.53 8.49 4.75
N PRO A 104 5.27 7.29 5.30
CA PRO A 104 5.47 6.04 4.62
C PRO A 104 4.62 5.87 3.35
N ILE A 105 5.18 5.17 2.36
CA ILE A 105 4.50 4.78 1.13
C ILE A 105 4.66 3.29 0.94
N ALA A 106 3.57 2.61 0.59
CA ALA A 106 3.57 1.19 0.27
C ALA A 106 3.09 0.98 -1.17
N ALA A 107 3.83 0.22 -1.97
CA ALA A 107 3.47 -0.09 -3.34
C ALA A 107 3.63 -1.59 -3.63
N ILE A 108 2.67 -2.16 -4.35
CA ILE A 108 2.70 -3.55 -4.75
C ILE A 108 2.51 -3.66 -6.27
N CYS A 109 3.18 -4.64 -6.91
CA CYS A 109 3.01 -4.94 -8.32
C CYS A 109 3.22 -3.70 -9.22
N GLY A 110 2.20 -3.32 -10.01
CA GLY A 110 2.21 -2.14 -10.87
C GLY A 110 2.47 -0.83 -10.12
N GLY A 111 2.03 -0.71 -8.86
CA GLY A 111 2.29 0.47 -8.03
C GLY A 111 3.78 0.77 -7.84
N THR A 112 4.64 -0.26 -7.87
CA THR A 112 6.10 -0.10 -7.79
C THR A 112 6.68 0.58 -9.04
N LEU A 113 6.08 0.33 -10.22
CA LEU A 113 6.45 1.04 -11.45
C LEU A 113 6.16 2.53 -11.33
N GLY A 114 5.02 2.89 -10.70
CA GLY A 114 4.70 4.27 -10.39
C GLY A 114 5.79 4.94 -9.54
N LEU A 115 6.28 4.27 -8.49
CA LEU A 115 7.37 4.80 -7.66
C LEU A 115 8.70 4.93 -8.43
N ALA A 116 9.00 3.98 -9.31
CA ALA A 116 10.18 4.04 -10.17
C ALA A 116 10.14 5.25 -11.13
N ARG A 117 8.96 5.57 -11.69
CA ARG A 117 8.76 6.72 -12.59
C ARG A 117 9.09 8.08 -11.95
N VAL A 118 9.01 8.17 -10.63
CA VAL A 118 9.31 9.42 -9.89
C VAL A 118 10.61 9.33 -9.08
N GLY A 119 11.47 8.33 -9.36
CA GLY A 119 12.79 8.19 -8.77
C GLY A 119 12.81 7.78 -7.30
N LEU A 120 11.68 7.38 -6.72
CA LEU A 120 11.61 6.99 -5.31
C LEU A 120 12.31 5.67 -5.00
N LEU A 121 12.66 4.88 -6.03
CA LEU A 121 13.36 3.61 -5.90
C LEU A 121 14.85 3.68 -6.28
N ASP A 122 15.34 4.85 -6.72
CA ASP A 122 16.68 4.97 -7.30
C ASP A 122 17.81 4.71 -6.29
N GLU A 123 17.61 5.10 -5.03
CA GLU A 123 18.60 4.95 -3.95
C GLU A 123 18.14 4.03 -2.81
N ARG A 124 16.93 3.45 -2.91
CA ARG A 124 16.32 2.59 -1.88
C ARG A 124 16.39 1.13 -2.29
N ARG A 125 16.62 0.25 -1.32
CA ARG A 125 16.35 -1.17 -1.53
C ARG A 125 14.87 -1.36 -1.81
N HIS A 126 14.54 -2.15 -2.82
CA HIS A 126 13.16 -2.37 -3.25
C HIS A 126 13.02 -3.72 -3.97
N THR A 127 11.79 -4.14 -4.14
CA THR A 127 11.39 -5.28 -4.97
C THR A 127 10.22 -4.90 -5.87
N SER A 128 9.86 -5.78 -6.78
CA SER A 128 8.73 -5.64 -7.70
C SER A 128 8.35 -7.00 -8.26
N ASN A 129 7.59 -7.02 -9.35
CA ASN A 129 7.23 -8.25 -10.08
C ASN A 129 8.47 -8.95 -10.68
N ALA A 130 9.42 -8.17 -11.19
CA ALA A 130 10.70 -8.63 -11.74
C ALA A 130 11.64 -7.42 -11.91
N PRO A 131 12.97 -7.64 -11.97
CA PRO A 131 13.94 -6.53 -12.18
C PRO A 131 13.71 -5.75 -13.47
N ASP A 132 13.35 -6.44 -14.56
CA ASP A 132 13.10 -5.85 -15.88
C ASP A 132 11.75 -5.12 -15.97
N PHE A 133 10.79 -5.43 -15.10
CA PHE A 133 9.53 -4.73 -15.02
C PHE A 133 9.73 -3.24 -14.68
N LEU A 134 10.60 -2.93 -13.73
CA LEU A 134 10.91 -1.54 -13.37
C LEU A 134 11.69 -0.79 -14.46
N GLY A 135 12.37 -1.50 -15.34
CA GLY A 135 13.00 -0.94 -16.52
C GLY A 135 12.03 -0.32 -17.53
N MET A 136 10.73 -0.53 -17.38
CA MET A 136 9.69 0.16 -18.16
C MET A 136 9.51 1.63 -17.75
N ALA A 137 10.00 2.03 -16.58
CA ALA A 137 9.97 3.42 -16.15
C ALA A 137 11.12 4.20 -16.77
N ASP A 138 10.80 5.21 -17.58
CA ASP A 138 11.81 6.12 -18.11
C ASP A 138 12.59 6.79 -16.98
N GLY A 139 13.92 6.70 -17.05
CA GLY A 139 14.82 7.32 -16.07
C GLY A 139 15.06 6.52 -14.78
N TYR A 140 14.47 5.34 -14.60
CA TYR A 140 14.78 4.47 -13.47
C TYR A 140 16.24 4.03 -13.46
N VAL A 141 16.96 4.31 -12.37
CA VAL A 141 18.39 3.97 -12.20
C VAL A 141 18.65 3.08 -10.98
N GLY A 142 17.61 2.65 -10.27
CA GLY A 142 17.68 1.90 -9.01
C GLY A 142 18.01 0.42 -9.12
N ALA A 143 18.35 -0.12 -10.30
CA ALA A 143 18.56 -1.55 -10.52
C ALA A 143 19.58 -2.21 -9.58
N ALA A 144 20.60 -1.46 -9.12
CA ALA A 144 21.61 -1.94 -8.17
C ALA A 144 21.03 -2.17 -6.75
N HIS A 145 19.88 -1.59 -6.43
CA HIS A 145 19.19 -1.69 -5.15
C HIS A 145 18.02 -2.68 -5.18
N TYR A 146 17.76 -3.29 -6.33
CA TYR A 146 16.71 -4.32 -6.45
C TYR A 146 17.06 -5.55 -5.62
N SER A 147 16.06 -6.09 -4.91
CA SER A 147 16.16 -7.32 -4.14
C SER A 147 15.04 -8.27 -4.54
N ASP A 148 15.34 -9.54 -4.74
CA ASP A 148 14.37 -10.58 -5.13
C ASP A 148 13.62 -11.14 -3.89
N GLU A 149 13.32 -10.27 -2.94
CA GLU A 149 12.54 -10.58 -1.75
C GLU A 149 11.04 -10.37 -2.03
N ARG A 150 10.19 -11.05 -1.26
CA ARG A 150 8.74 -10.95 -1.44
C ARG A 150 8.20 -9.56 -1.09
N ALA A 151 8.74 -8.95 -0.04
CA ALA A 151 8.52 -7.55 0.32
C ALA A 151 9.80 -6.95 0.87
N VAL A 152 10.07 -5.69 0.57
CA VAL A 152 11.21 -4.91 1.03
C VAL A 152 10.71 -3.63 1.69
N VAL A 153 11.30 -3.29 2.83
CA VAL A 153 11.07 -2.02 3.53
C VAL A 153 12.40 -1.29 3.61
N ASP A 154 12.47 -0.09 3.07
CA ASP A 154 13.65 0.76 3.16
C ASP A 154 13.26 2.23 3.13
N ASP A 155 13.82 3.02 4.06
CA ASP A 155 13.65 4.46 4.19
C ASP A 155 12.19 4.95 3.95
N GLY A 156 11.23 4.34 4.69
CA GLY A 156 9.81 4.69 4.61
C GLY A 156 9.07 4.21 3.36
N VAL A 157 9.75 3.47 2.46
CA VAL A 157 9.12 2.89 1.26
C VAL A 157 9.00 1.37 1.43
N ILE A 158 7.79 0.85 1.23
CA ILE A 158 7.47 -0.57 1.23
C ILE A 158 7.17 -0.97 -0.20
N THR A 159 7.83 -2.02 -0.70
CA THR A 159 7.57 -2.57 -2.03
C THR A 159 7.34 -4.07 -1.97
N ALA A 160 6.49 -4.59 -2.86
CA ALA A 160 6.23 -6.02 -3.00
C ALA A 160 5.89 -6.39 -4.45
N GLY A 161 6.13 -7.63 -4.82
CA GLY A 161 5.63 -8.20 -6.08
C GLY A 161 4.16 -8.64 -5.97
N ALA A 162 3.46 -8.76 -7.10
CA ALA A 162 2.05 -9.14 -7.21
C ALA A 162 1.67 -10.44 -6.45
N THR A 163 2.62 -11.35 -6.30
CA THR A 163 2.41 -12.65 -5.65
C THR A 163 2.63 -12.62 -4.14
N ALA A 164 2.90 -11.44 -3.56
CA ALA A 164 3.27 -11.25 -2.16
C ALA A 164 2.28 -10.37 -1.35
N PRO A 165 0.94 -10.49 -1.53
CA PRO A 165 -0.02 -9.63 -0.82
C PRO A 165 -0.02 -9.82 0.70
N LEU A 166 0.35 -11.01 1.19
CA LEU A 166 0.45 -11.29 2.63
C LEU A 166 1.67 -10.61 3.25
N GLU A 167 2.83 -10.72 2.61
CA GLU A 167 4.06 -10.06 3.04
C GLU A 167 3.93 -8.53 2.96
N PHE A 168 3.25 -8.05 1.91
CA PHE A 168 2.93 -6.64 1.74
C PHE A 168 2.08 -6.12 2.91
N ALA A 169 0.95 -6.79 3.20
CA ALA A 169 0.06 -6.41 4.30
C ALA A 169 0.79 -6.46 5.65
N LYS A 170 1.59 -7.52 5.90
CA LYS A 170 2.41 -7.65 7.11
C LYS A 170 3.35 -6.45 7.27
N ALA A 171 4.11 -6.10 6.22
CA ALA A 171 5.05 -4.98 6.26
C ALA A 171 4.34 -3.64 6.54
N VAL A 172 3.15 -3.44 5.96
CA VAL A 172 2.32 -2.26 6.23
C VAL A 172 1.86 -2.22 7.70
N PHE A 173 1.37 -3.32 8.25
CA PHE A 173 0.93 -3.38 9.66
C PHE A 173 2.08 -3.08 10.62
N GLU A 174 3.27 -3.63 10.34
CA GLU A 174 4.47 -3.38 11.13
C GLU A 174 4.92 -1.92 11.07
N ALA A 175 4.96 -1.33 9.87
CA ALA A 175 5.36 0.06 9.67
C ALA A 175 4.40 1.06 10.33
N LEU A 176 3.11 0.75 10.34
CA LEU A 176 2.07 1.57 10.99
C LEU A 176 1.99 1.35 12.50
N GLY A 177 2.54 0.23 13.02
CA GLY A 177 2.23 -0.22 14.37
C GLY A 177 0.73 -0.47 14.56
N ALA A 178 0.05 -0.92 13.50
CA ALA A 178 -1.40 -1.03 13.43
C ALA A 178 -1.96 -2.07 14.41
N LEU A 179 -1.18 -3.12 14.64
CA LEU A 179 -1.52 -4.25 15.50
C LEU A 179 -0.30 -4.62 16.36
N PRO A 180 -0.50 -5.23 17.55
CA PRO A 180 0.62 -5.78 18.32
C PRO A 180 1.37 -6.85 17.52
N GLN A 181 2.71 -6.89 17.62
CA GLN A 181 3.53 -7.84 16.87
C GLN A 181 3.09 -9.31 17.01
N PRO A 182 2.71 -9.83 18.20
CA PRO A 182 2.21 -11.20 18.32
C PRO A 182 0.94 -11.46 17.50
N VAL A 183 0.08 -10.44 17.32
CA VAL A 183 -1.13 -10.53 16.51
C VAL A 183 -0.76 -10.57 15.03
N ILE A 184 0.19 -9.73 14.59
CA ILE A 184 0.70 -9.74 13.21
C ILE A 184 1.33 -11.10 12.89
N ASP A 185 2.14 -11.64 13.78
CA ASP A 185 2.80 -12.93 13.59
C ASP A 185 1.80 -14.10 13.53
N ALA A 186 0.79 -14.08 14.39
CA ALA A 186 -0.28 -15.07 14.36
C ALA A 186 -1.16 -14.95 13.10
N TRP A 187 -1.51 -13.74 12.70
CA TRP A 187 -2.23 -13.47 11.47
C TRP A 187 -1.46 -13.98 10.25
N TYR A 188 -0.20 -13.57 10.12
CA TYR A 188 0.64 -13.99 9.00
C TYR A 188 0.86 -15.51 8.98
N GLY A 189 1.13 -16.11 10.14
CA GLY A 189 1.27 -17.57 10.28
C GLY A 189 0.00 -18.32 9.88
N LEU A 190 -1.18 -17.81 10.25
CA LEU A 190 -2.46 -18.43 9.89
C LEU A 190 -2.68 -18.42 8.38
N TYR A 191 -2.53 -17.25 7.73
CA TYR A 191 -2.82 -17.12 6.30
C TYR A 191 -1.76 -17.77 5.41
N THR A 192 -0.52 -17.94 5.90
CA THR A 192 0.54 -18.63 5.14
C THR A 192 0.53 -20.15 5.31
N THR A 193 0.12 -20.67 6.49
CA THR A 193 0.24 -22.10 6.80
C THR A 193 -1.10 -22.82 6.99
N GLY A 194 -2.16 -22.10 7.38
CA GLY A 194 -3.45 -22.66 7.77
C GLY A 194 -3.43 -23.43 9.10
N GLU A 195 -2.33 -23.37 9.87
CA GLU A 195 -2.19 -24.14 11.10
C GLU A 195 -3.06 -23.58 12.23
N ARG A 196 -3.79 -24.48 12.90
CA ARG A 196 -4.74 -24.14 13.97
C ARG A 196 -4.12 -23.33 15.10
N ARG A 197 -2.86 -23.57 15.47
CA ARG A 197 -2.17 -22.86 16.54
C ARG A 197 -2.20 -21.32 16.36
N TYR A 198 -2.13 -20.85 15.12
CA TYR A 198 -2.18 -19.43 14.81
C TYR A 198 -3.59 -18.86 14.96
N PHE A 199 -4.61 -19.65 14.58
CA PHE A 199 -6.00 -19.29 14.84
C PHE A 199 -6.28 -19.15 16.34
N ASP A 200 -5.85 -20.15 17.14
CA ASP A 200 -6.03 -20.15 18.60
C ASP A 200 -5.30 -18.95 19.25
N ALA A 201 -4.12 -18.55 18.70
CA ALA A 201 -3.40 -17.36 19.15
C ALA A 201 -4.12 -16.05 18.83
N LEU A 202 -4.78 -15.94 17.69
CA LEU A 202 -5.57 -14.75 17.32
C LEU A 202 -6.81 -14.60 18.20
N VAL A 203 -7.56 -15.68 18.42
CA VAL A 203 -8.78 -15.65 19.25
C VAL A 203 -8.45 -15.43 20.74
N GLY A 204 -7.29 -15.87 21.19
CA GLY A 204 -6.84 -15.65 22.57
C GLY A 204 -6.20 -14.29 22.85
N ALA A 205 -6.05 -13.46 21.83
CA ALA A 205 -5.48 -12.11 21.92
C ALA A 205 -6.56 -11.01 22.05
N GLU A 206 -7.86 -11.38 22.02
CA GLU A 206 -9.01 -10.49 22.24
C GLU A 206 -9.20 -10.18 23.77
#